data_45ddf5b432dd595356105fc8d3cc0746
#
_entry.id   45ddf5b432dd595356105fc8d3cc0746
#
_cell.length_a   1.000
_cell.length_b   1.000
_cell.length_c   1.000
_cell.angle_alpha   90.00
_cell.angle_beta   90.00
_cell.angle_gamma   90.00
#
_symmetry.space_group_name_H-M   'P 1'
#
loop_
_entity.id
_entity.type
_entity.pdbx_description
1 polymer ?
#
loop_
_entity_poly.entity_id
_entity_poly.type
_entity_poly.pdbx_seq_one_letter_code
_entity_poly.pdbx_strand_id
1 'polypeptide(L)'
;MLAADPPSTPRYEITMQEIWIPMADGVRLAADLYLPTDGGPSERFPVLLEYLPYRKTESRSRNYSLYSYFIRRGYAVARVDIRGTGNSEGVLIPYEYSDQENADGEAVIEWLSTQPWSNGNVGMFGISWGGFNSIHL
;
A
#
# COMPACT_ATOMS: atom_id res chain seq x y z
N MET A 1 29.63 19.82 9.49
CA MET A 1 28.51 18.88 9.19
C MET A 1 27.25 19.41 9.86
N LEU A 2 26.21 19.56 9.08
CA LEU A 2 24.92 19.95 9.63
C LEU A 2 24.24 18.73 10.24
N ALA A 3 23.61 18.91 11.41
CA ALA A 3 22.77 17.87 12.00
C ALA A 3 21.52 17.67 11.13
N ALA A 4 21.08 16.44 10.99
CA ALA A 4 19.81 16.16 10.34
C ALA A 4 18.66 16.71 11.20
N ASP A 5 17.61 17.20 10.54
CA ASP A 5 16.41 17.59 11.25
C ASP A 5 15.81 16.37 11.98
N PRO A 6 15.27 16.54 13.18
CA PRO A 6 14.61 15.44 13.85
C PRO A 6 13.36 15.01 13.08
N PRO A 7 12.95 13.73 13.18
CA PRO A 7 11.72 13.29 12.55
C PRO A 7 10.52 14.06 13.11
N SER A 8 9.48 14.20 12.28
CA SER A 8 8.25 14.85 12.70
C SER A 8 7.60 14.10 13.88
N THR A 9 6.87 14.84 14.70
CA THR A 9 6.17 14.27 15.84
C THR A 9 4.96 13.44 15.39
N PRO A 10 4.74 12.25 15.97
CA PRO A 10 3.51 11.48 15.70
C PRO A 10 2.27 12.28 16.11
N ARG A 11 1.25 12.31 15.25
CA ARG A 11 0.02 13.10 15.47
C ARG A 11 -1.25 12.28 15.37
N TYR A 12 -1.19 11.09 14.80
CA TYR A 12 -2.37 10.31 14.45
C TYR A 12 -2.37 8.96 15.14
N GLU A 13 -3.56 8.48 15.44
CA GLU A 13 -3.81 7.09 15.76
C GLU A 13 -3.94 6.28 14.46
N ILE A 14 -4.01 4.95 14.58
CA ILE A 14 -4.03 4.03 13.44
C ILE A 14 -5.30 3.21 13.45
N THR A 15 -5.96 3.13 12.29
CA THR A 15 -6.95 2.09 12.02
C THR A 15 -6.48 1.19 10.89
N MET A 16 -6.85 -0.09 10.92
CA MET A 16 -6.55 -1.04 9.86
C MET A 16 -7.83 -1.74 9.43
N GLN A 17 -8.01 -1.88 8.12
CA GLN A 17 -9.12 -2.64 7.55
C GLN A 17 -8.62 -3.47 6.37
N GLU A 18 -9.24 -4.62 6.18
CA GLU A 18 -9.02 -5.43 4.99
C GLU A 18 -10.00 -4.96 3.92
N ILE A 19 -9.48 -4.72 2.72
CA ILE A 19 -10.28 -4.23 1.60
C ILE A 19 -10.02 -5.04 0.33
N TRP A 20 -10.94 -4.91 -0.62
CA TRP A 20 -10.80 -5.44 -1.96
C TRP A 20 -10.60 -4.30 -2.95
N ILE A 21 -9.64 -4.45 -3.86
CA ILE A 21 -9.42 -3.51 -4.96
C ILE A 21 -9.82 -4.20 -6.26
N PRO A 22 -10.87 -3.73 -6.94
CA PRO A 22 -11.37 -4.40 -8.14
C PRO A 22 -10.51 -4.10 -9.35
N MET A 23 -10.22 -5.13 -10.13
CA MET A 23 -9.58 -5.01 -11.43
C MET A 23 -10.64 -5.00 -12.54
N ALA A 24 -10.28 -4.51 -13.73
CA ALA A 24 -11.20 -4.37 -14.86
C ALA A 24 -11.81 -5.70 -15.32
N ASP A 25 -11.08 -6.81 -15.13
CA ASP A 25 -11.53 -8.15 -15.52
C ASP A 25 -12.38 -8.85 -14.44
N GLY A 26 -12.71 -8.15 -13.35
CA GLY A 26 -13.52 -8.68 -12.25
C GLY A 26 -12.72 -9.38 -11.15
N VAL A 27 -11.43 -9.60 -11.33
CA VAL A 27 -10.55 -10.12 -10.28
C VAL A 27 -10.38 -9.05 -9.20
N ARG A 28 -10.42 -9.45 -7.93
CA ARG A 28 -10.23 -8.54 -6.80
C ARG A 28 -8.89 -8.83 -6.13
N LEU A 29 -8.14 -7.78 -5.87
CA LEU A 29 -6.89 -7.88 -5.11
C LEU A 29 -7.16 -7.56 -3.64
N ALA A 30 -6.60 -8.37 -2.75
CA ALA A 30 -6.73 -8.18 -1.31
C ALA A 30 -5.68 -7.19 -0.81
N ALA A 31 -6.09 -6.28 0.05
CA ALA A 31 -5.19 -5.31 0.65
C ALA A 31 -5.49 -5.13 2.14
N ASP A 32 -4.43 -4.86 2.90
CA ASP A 32 -4.54 -4.24 4.22
C ASP A 32 -4.38 -2.74 4.03
N LEU A 33 -5.37 -1.99 4.47
CA LEU A 33 -5.36 -0.53 4.43
C LEU A 33 -5.22 0.02 5.85
N TYR A 34 -4.17 0.79 6.07
CA TYR A 34 -3.93 1.48 7.33
C TYR A 34 -4.17 2.96 7.12
N LEU A 35 -5.02 3.55 7.94
CA LEU A 35 -5.37 4.97 7.84
C LEU A 35 -5.03 5.71 9.12
N PRO A 36 -4.48 6.93 9.02
CA PRO A 36 -4.40 7.84 10.15
C PRO A 36 -5.80 8.23 10.61
N THR A 37 -6.00 8.32 11.90
CA THR A 37 -7.25 8.79 12.51
C THR A 37 -7.00 10.02 13.38
N ASP A 38 -8.09 10.63 13.88
CA ASP A 38 -8.07 11.83 14.72
C ASP A 38 -7.65 13.11 13.99
N GLY A 39 -7.60 13.08 12.65
CA GLY A 39 -7.32 14.26 11.83
C GLY A 39 -8.56 14.99 11.34
N GLY A 40 -9.75 14.48 11.64
CA GLY A 40 -11.02 15.04 11.16
C GLY A 40 -11.52 14.38 9.88
N PRO A 41 -12.84 14.47 9.60
CA PRO A 41 -13.47 13.71 8.52
C PRO A 41 -13.13 14.20 7.10
N SER A 42 -12.60 15.41 6.96
CA SER A 42 -12.24 15.98 5.66
C SER A 42 -10.74 15.87 5.35
N GLU A 43 -9.96 15.35 6.26
CA GLU A 43 -8.51 15.24 6.05
C GLU A 43 -8.19 14.14 5.05
N ARG A 44 -7.23 14.42 4.14
CA ARG A 44 -6.78 13.50 3.11
C ARG A 44 -5.28 13.29 3.24
N PHE A 45 -4.83 12.09 2.88
CA PHE A 45 -3.45 11.68 3.11
C PHE A 45 -2.79 11.20 1.83
N PRO A 46 -1.47 11.43 1.68
CA PRO A 46 -0.70 10.70 0.68
C PRO A 46 -0.66 9.21 1.03
N VAL A 47 -0.59 8.37 0.02
CA VAL A 47 -0.62 6.92 0.17
C VAL A 47 0.75 6.33 -0.12
N LEU A 48 1.20 5.44 0.73
CA LEU A 48 2.37 4.61 0.50
C LEU A 48 1.88 3.19 0.17
N LEU A 49 2.24 2.72 -1.02
CA LEU A 49 1.86 1.40 -1.53
C LEU A 49 3.03 0.44 -1.44
N GLU A 50 2.79 -0.71 -0.83
CA GLU A 50 3.67 -1.88 -0.93
C GLU A 50 2.93 -2.97 -1.70
N TYR A 51 3.45 -3.34 -2.87
CA TYR A 51 2.80 -4.22 -3.84
C TYR A 51 3.73 -5.39 -4.17
N LEU A 52 3.40 -6.59 -3.66
CA LEU A 52 4.29 -7.75 -3.77
C LEU A 52 3.57 -9.05 -3.35
N PRO A 53 4.17 -10.24 -3.60
CA PRO A 53 3.52 -11.52 -3.37
C PRO A 53 3.73 -12.15 -1.98
N TYR A 54 4.25 -11.42 -1.00
CA TYR A 54 4.69 -12.03 0.27
C TYR A 54 3.58 -12.17 1.30
N ARG A 55 2.33 -12.35 0.89
CA ARG A 55 1.17 -12.65 1.74
C ARG A 55 0.99 -11.63 2.86
N LYS A 56 0.16 -10.63 2.62
CA LYS A 56 -0.06 -9.52 3.56
C LYS A 56 -0.40 -9.96 5.00
N THR A 57 -1.20 -11.02 5.14
CA THR A 57 -1.65 -11.48 6.45
C THR A 57 -0.50 -12.08 7.26
N GLU A 58 0.29 -12.95 6.65
CA GLU A 58 1.40 -13.63 7.32
C GLU A 58 2.57 -12.69 7.64
N SER A 59 2.73 -11.61 6.87
CA SER A 59 3.81 -10.64 7.10
C SER A 59 3.40 -9.43 7.93
N ARG A 60 2.12 -9.36 8.32
CA ARG A 60 1.53 -8.19 8.99
C ARG A 60 2.30 -7.76 10.24
N SER A 61 2.56 -8.67 11.14
CA SER A 61 3.24 -8.34 12.41
C SER A 61 4.68 -7.88 12.22
N ARG A 62 5.37 -8.44 11.23
CA ARG A 62 6.76 -8.09 10.93
C ARG A 62 6.90 -6.67 10.42
N ASN A 63 5.93 -6.21 9.64
CA ASN A 63 6.01 -4.92 8.97
C ASN A 63 5.29 -3.79 9.72
N TYR A 64 4.57 -4.10 10.77
CA TYR A 64 3.72 -3.12 11.46
C TYR A 64 4.51 -1.93 12.02
N SER A 65 5.69 -2.15 12.57
CA SER A 65 6.49 -1.05 13.15
C SER A 65 6.91 -0.04 12.09
N LEU A 66 7.25 -0.50 10.88
CA LEU A 66 7.57 0.38 9.76
C LEU A 66 6.34 1.16 9.31
N TYR A 67 5.22 0.47 9.11
CA TYR A 67 3.97 1.11 8.69
C TYR A 67 3.51 2.15 9.71
N SER A 68 3.54 1.81 11.00
CA SER A 68 3.08 2.71 12.05
C SER A 68 3.86 4.02 12.11
N TYR A 69 5.14 3.98 11.81
CA TYR A 69 5.97 5.18 11.74
C TYR A 69 5.37 6.20 10.75
N PHE A 70 4.98 5.75 9.57
CA PHE A 70 4.42 6.63 8.54
C PHE A 70 2.97 7.00 8.83
N ILE A 71 2.16 6.04 9.28
CA ILE A 71 0.73 6.28 9.52
C ILE A 71 0.54 7.34 10.60
N ARG A 72 1.28 7.24 11.70
CA ARG A 72 1.20 8.21 12.79
C ARG A 72 1.65 9.61 12.38
N ARG A 73 2.29 9.74 11.24
CA ARG A 73 2.76 11.02 10.68
C ARG A 73 1.97 11.50 9.48
N GLY A 74 0.81 10.90 9.24
CA GLY A 74 -0.13 11.40 8.25
C GLY A 74 -0.01 10.76 6.87
N TYR A 75 0.47 9.51 6.77
CA TYR A 75 0.45 8.72 5.54
C TYR A 75 -0.55 7.57 5.69
N ALA A 76 -1.35 7.33 4.65
CA ALA A 76 -2.05 6.07 4.51
C ALA A 76 -1.08 5.01 3.98
N VAL A 77 -1.21 3.78 4.41
CA VAL A 77 -0.38 2.67 3.90
C VAL A 77 -1.30 1.58 3.38
N ALA A 78 -1.06 1.16 2.14
CA ALA A 78 -1.75 0.04 1.51
C ALA A 78 -0.75 -1.07 1.21
N ARG A 79 -1.01 -2.24 1.76
CA ARG A 79 -0.25 -3.45 1.52
C ARG A 79 -1.10 -4.38 0.67
N VAL A 80 -0.72 -4.58 -0.58
CA VAL A 80 -1.54 -5.27 -1.58
C VAL A 80 -0.86 -6.57 -2.02
N ASP A 81 -1.60 -7.68 -1.92
CA ASP A 81 -1.17 -8.96 -2.49
C ASP A 81 -1.37 -8.93 -4.01
N ILE A 82 -0.35 -9.29 -4.76
CA ILE A 82 -0.49 -9.37 -6.21
C ILE A 82 -1.46 -10.50 -6.61
N ARG A 83 -1.96 -10.44 -7.83
CA ARG A 83 -2.91 -11.42 -8.40
C ARG A 83 -2.45 -12.85 -8.18
N GLY A 84 -3.34 -13.69 -7.64
CA GLY A 84 -3.06 -15.11 -7.41
C GLY A 84 -2.16 -15.42 -6.21
N THR A 85 -1.86 -14.43 -5.37
CA THR A 85 -1.07 -14.63 -4.15
C THR A 85 -1.84 -14.22 -2.90
N GLY A 86 -1.42 -14.76 -1.76
CA GLY A 86 -2.02 -14.41 -0.47
C GLY A 86 -3.53 -14.57 -0.49
N ASN A 87 -4.24 -13.49 -0.21
CA ASN A 87 -5.70 -13.45 -0.20
C ASN A 87 -6.32 -12.90 -1.49
N SER A 88 -5.49 -12.46 -2.45
CA SER A 88 -5.97 -11.96 -3.74
C SER A 88 -6.54 -13.06 -4.61
N GLU A 89 -7.55 -12.71 -5.40
CA GLU A 89 -8.15 -13.60 -6.38
C GLU A 89 -7.26 -13.77 -7.62
N GLY A 90 -7.68 -14.62 -8.54
CA GLY A 90 -6.99 -14.87 -9.80
C GLY A 90 -5.94 -15.96 -9.69
N VAL A 91 -5.15 -16.09 -10.74
CA VAL A 91 -4.09 -17.10 -10.86
C VAL A 91 -2.75 -16.39 -10.99
N LEU A 92 -1.79 -16.86 -10.22
CA LEU A 92 -0.43 -16.32 -10.30
C LEU A 92 0.18 -16.65 -11.65
N ILE A 93 0.67 -15.61 -12.33
CA ILE A 93 1.44 -15.75 -13.55
C ILE A 93 2.82 -16.33 -13.20
N PRO A 94 3.29 -17.35 -13.94
CA PRO A 94 4.47 -18.12 -13.52
C PRO A 94 5.82 -17.42 -13.75
N TYR A 95 5.84 -16.12 -13.99
CA TYR A 95 7.07 -15.32 -14.02
C TYR A 95 6.92 -14.02 -13.26
N GLU A 96 8.05 -13.57 -12.73
CA GLU A 96 8.15 -12.32 -11.98
C GLU A 96 7.92 -11.11 -12.90
N TYR A 97 7.32 -10.07 -12.34
CA TYR A 97 7.18 -8.76 -12.99
C TYR A 97 6.51 -8.81 -14.37
N SER A 98 5.50 -9.68 -14.50
CA SER A 98 4.75 -9.84 -15.75
C SER A 98 4.01 -8.55 -16.15
N ASP A 99 3.64 -8.47 -17.43
CA ASP A 99 2.82 -7.35 -17.92
C ASP A 99 1.49 -7.25 -17.17
N GLN A 100 0.89 -8.39 -16.80
CA GLN A 100 -0.34 -8.42 -16.01
C GLN A 100 -0.12 -7.87 -14.61
N GLU A 101 1.00 -8.22 -13.97
CA GLU A 101 1.35 -7.68 -12.65
C GLU A 101 1.52 -6.16 -12.71
N ASN A 102 2.17 -5.65 -13.72
CA ASN A 102 2.36 -4.21 -13.91
C ASN A 102 1.02 -3.51 -14.20
N ALA A 103 0.18 -4.08 -15.04
CA ALA A 103 -1.13 -3.51 -15.34
C ALA A 103 -2.03 -3.47 -14.08
N ASP A 104 -2.01 -4.53 -13.29
CA ASP A 104 -2.72 -4.58 -12.01
C ASP A 104 -2.18 -3.51 -11.05
N GLY A 105 -0.86 -3.34 -10.99
CA GLY A 105 -0.21 -2.34 -10.14
C GLY A 105 -0.60 -0.91 -10.52
N GLU A 106 -0.66 -0.61 -11.81
CA GLU A 106 -1.14 0.69 -12.29
C GLU A 106 -2.59 0.93 -11.90
N ALA A 107 -3.45 -0.08 -12.04
CA ALA A 107 -4.84 0.00 -11.63
C ALA A 107 -4.99 0.21 -10.11
N VAL A 108 -4.14 -0.42 -9.30
CA VAL A 108 -4.10 -0.22 -7.85
C VAL A 108 -3.73 1.23 -7.50
N ILE A 109 -2.71 1.77 -8.16
CA ILE A 109 -2.28 3.15 -7.95
C ILE A 109 -3.43 4.11 -8.28
N GLU A 110 -4.07 3.93 -9.41
CA GLU A 110 -5.20 4.76 -9.81
C GLU A 110 -6.35 4.67 -8.80
N TRP A 111 -6.70 3.46 -8.39
CA TRP A 111 -7.77 3.27 -7.39
C TRP A 111 -7.44 3.97 -6.07
N LEU A 112 -6.22 3.81 -5.55
CA LEU A 112 -5.80 4.45 -4.31
C LEU A 112 -5.81 5.97 -4.42
N SER A 113 -5.45 6.52 -5.57
CA SER A 113 -5.39 7.97 -5.78
C SER A 113 -6.77 8.64 -5.76
N THR A 114 -7.84 7.88 -5.99
CA THR A 114 -9.21 8.41 -6.12
C THR A 114 -10.07 8.17 -4.88
N GLN A 115 -9.55 7.53 -3.86
CA GLN A 115 -10.33 7.26 -2.65
C GLN A 115 -10.58 8.54 -1.82
N PRO A 116 -11.70 8.61 -1.07
CA PRO A 116 -12.06 9.82 -0.32
C PRO A 116 -11.01 10.30 0.69
N TRP A 117 -10.25 9.37 1.25
CA TRP A 117 -9.19 9.64 2.23
C TRP A 117 -7.83 9.93 1.61
N SER A 118 -7.71 9.80 0.30
CA SER A 118 -6.46 10.02 -0.44
C SER A 118 -6.37 11.46 -0.95
N ASN A 119 -5.18 12.05 -0.87
CA ASN A 119 -4.93 13.36 -1.47
C ASN A 119 -4.51 13.28 -2.95
N GLY A 120 -4.54 12.09 -3.54
CA GLY A 120 -4.19 11.85 -4.93
C GLY A 120 -2.72 11.49 -5.18
N ASN A 121 -1.87 11.60 -4.18
CA ASN A 121 -0.46 11.25 -4.30
C ASN A 121 -0.21 9.84 -3.77
N VAL A 122 0.39 8.98 -4.59
CA VAL A 122 0.71 7.61 -4.24
C VAL A 122 2.20 7.39 -4.48
N GLY A 123 2.92 7.07 -3.42
CA GLY A 123 4.30 6.62 -3.48
C GLY A 123 4.38 5.11 -3.28
N MET A 124 5.43 4.50 -3.78
CA MET A 124 5.68 3.08 -3.61
C MET A 124 6.96 2.85 -2.81
N PHE A 125 6.96 1.78 -2.06
CA PHE A 125 8.15 1.32 -1.35
C PHE A 125 8.14 -0.21 -1.27
N GLY A 126 9.27 -0.78 -0.91
CA GLY A 126 9.38 -2.22 -0.73
C GLY A 126 10.81 -2.72 -0.76
N ILE A 127 10.95 -3.99 -0.40
CA ILE A 127 12.21 -4.72 -0.44
C ILE A 127 12.07 -5.84 -1.46
N SER A 128 13.15 -6.12 -2.22
CA SER A 128 13.17 -7.20 -3.20
C SER A 128 12.07 -7.02 -4.26
N TRP A 129 11.09 -7.90 -4.33
CA TRP A 129 9.99 -7.81 -5.32
C TRP A 129 9.24 -6.48 -5.22
N GLY A 130 8.89 -6.04 -4.01
CA GLY A 130 8.24 -4.74 -3.79
C GLY A 130 9.11 -3.56 -4.21
N GLY A 131 10.42 -3.65 -3.98
CA GLY A 131 11.37 -2.64 -4.45
C GLY A 131 11.44 -2.58 -5.97
N PHE A 132 11.48 -3.72 -6.65
CA PHE A 132 11.46 -3.78 -8.12
C PHE A 132 10.15 -3.23 -8.68
N ASN A 133 9.00 -3.57 -8.09
CA ASN A 133 7.72 -3.01 -8.51
C ASN A 133 7.70 -1.49 -8.37
N SER A 134 8.32 -0.95 -7.34
CA SER A 134 8.41 0.50 -7.14
C SER A 134 9.19 1.21 -8.27
N ILE A 135 10.07 0.49 -8.95
CA ILE A 135 10.85 1.02 -10.08
C ILE A 135 10.12 0.76 -11.41
N HIS A 136 9.48 -0.40 -11.56
CA HIS A 136 8.80 -0.81 -12.80
C HIS A 136 7.50 -0.03 -13.06
N LEU A 137 6.79 0.35 -12.02
CA LEU A 137 5.55 1.11 -12.10
C LEU A 137 5.80 2.62 -12.01
#